data_5ec2c96d007b9c15244e5d9f5f354039
#
_entry.id   5ec2c96d007b9c15244e5d9f5f354039
#
_cell.length_a   1.000
_cell.length_b   1.000
_cell.length_c   1.000
_cell.angle_alpha   90.00
_cell.angle_beta   90.00
_cell.angle_gamma   90.00
#
_symmetry.space_group_name_H-M   'P 1'
#
loop_
_entity.id
_entity.type
_entity.pdbx_description
1 polymer ?
#
loop_
_entity_poly.entity_id
_entity_poly.type
_entity_poly.pdbx_seq_one_letter_code
_entity_poly.pdbx_strand_id
1 'polypeptide(L)'
;LNIESEVVDLDNAHGRILYEGLCAKVDDPPFDNSAMDGYAVLHSDTINPPKKLKISAVVQASGITNLPTLESGNAIQIMTGAPLPPGADAIIPIEHCEVNSDSIIVNIEGKKHFIRKQGENLEIGKEALGQGSLLTPSKVGLCATMGHWQIKVQKTLKIGIISTGDELKSPGQDLLPG
;
A
#
# COMPACT_ATOMS: atom_id res chain seq x y z
N LEU A 1 31.13 5.79 18.16
CA LEU A 1 30.78 6.97 17.34
C LEU A 1 29.38 7.42 17.74
N ASN A 2 29.25 8.67 18.15
CA ASN A 2 27.95 9.26 18.43
C ASN A 2 27.40 9.74 17.06
N ILE A 3 26.52 8.95 16.43
CA ILE A 3 25.96 9.30 15.12
C ILE A 3 24.81 10.28 15.34
N GLU A 4 24.95 11.49 14.78
CA GLU A 4 23.89 12.50 14.79
C GLU A 4 22.77 12.09 13.83
N SER A 5 21.57 12.62 14.08
CA SER A 5 20.41 12.44 13.21
C SER A 5 20.02 13.74 12.50
N GLU A 6 19.31 13.59 11.40
CA GLU A 6 18.61 14.67 10.70
C GLU A 6 17.28 14.19 10.16
N VAL A 7 16.34 15.11 9.94
CA VAL A 7 15.04 14.81 9.33
C VAL A 7 15.13 15.13 7.85
N VAL A 8 14.67 14.20 7.01
CA VAL A 8 14.65 14.37 5.55
C VAL A 8 13.25 14.04 5.00
N ASP A 9 12.89 14.71 3.92
CA ASP A 9 11.72 14.34 3.12
C ASP A 9 11.95 12.99 2.43
N LEU A 10 10.89 12.24 2.14
CA LEU A 10 11.01 10.92 1.51
C LEU A 10 11.74 10.96 0.17
N ASP A 11 11.61 12.04 -0.60
CA ASP A 11 12.31 12.22 -1.88
C ASP A 11 13.85 12.22 -1.72
N ASN A 12 14.33 12.56 -0.54
CA ASN A 12 15.76 12.61 -0.19
C ASN A 12 16.18 11.41 0.70
N ALA A 13 15.32 10.43 0.89
CA ALA A 13 15.53 9.34 1.84
C ALA A 13 16.29 8.14 1.23
N HIS A 14 16.26 7.96 -0.08
CA HIS A 14 16.92 6.84 -0.73
C HIS A 14 18.44 6.81 -0.42
N GLY A 15 18.94 5.63 -0.04
CA GLY A 15 20.35 5.43 0.33
C GLY A 15 20.71 5.89 1.73
N ARG A 16 19.76 6.47 2.48
CA ARG A 16 19.97 6.88 3.87
C ARG A 16 19.73 5.71 4.82
N ILE A 17 20.17 5.84 6.05
CA ILE A 17 19.99 4.84 7.11
C ILE A 17 19.04 5.39 8.17
N LEU A 18 18.02 4.62 8.54
CA LEU A 18 17.08 5.01 9.59
C LEU A 18 17.79 5.21 10.94
N TYR A 19 17.53 6.35 11.58
CA TYR A 19 18.05 6.64 12.90
C TYR A 19 17.26 5.93 14.01
N GLU A 20 15.97 5.72 13.83
CA GLU A 20 15.04 5.05 14.73
C GLU A 20 14.06 4.18 13.95
N GLY A 21 13.44 3.20 14.59
CA GLY A 21 12.43 2.35 13.97
C GLY A 21 11.20 3.16 13.56
N LEU A 22 10.55 2.77 12.47
CA LEU A 22 9.32 3.40 11.96
C LEU A 22 8.13 2.49 12.17
N CYS A 23 7.10 3.03 12.87
CA CYS A 23 5.80 2.40 13.00
C CYS A 23 4.81 2.98 12.00
N ALA A 24 3.86 2.18 11.56
CA ALA A 24 2.78 2.63 10.70
C ALA A 24 1.93 3.71 11.40
N LYS A 25 1.61 4.79 10.68
CA LYS A 25 0.69 5.86 11.12
C LYS A 25 -0.74 5.63 10.63
N VAL A 26 -0.91 4.72 9.68
CA VAL A 26 -2.19 4.31 9.09
C VAL A 26 -2.18 2.81 8.90
N ASP A 27 -3.36 2.20 8.88
CA ASP A 27 -3.52 0.80 8.49
C ASP A 27 -3.28 0.62 6.99
N ASP A 28 -2.77 -0.55 6.59
CA ASP A 28 -2.69 -0.97 5.19
C ASP A 28 -3.36 -2.33 5.01
N PRO A 29 -4.48 -2.43 4.26
CA PRO A 29 -5.26 -1.32 3.71
C PRO A 29 -5.96 -0.49 4.81
N PRO A 30 -6.34 0.78 4.53
CA PRO A 30 -6.90 1.68 5.54
C PRO A 30 -8.37 1.36 5.91
N PHE A 31 -9.03 0.48 5.19
CA PHE A 31 -10.41 0.01 5.41
C PHE A 31 -10.61 -1.33 4.70
N ASP A 32 -11.68 -2.07 5.06
CA ASP A 32 -12.09 -3.25 4.32
C ASP A 32 -12.41 -2.87 2.87
N ASN A 33 -11.78 -3.56 1.89
CA ASN A 33 -11.95 -3.24 0.48
C ASN A 33 -12.05 -4.49 -0.40
N SER A 34 -12.45 -4.29 -1.67
CA SER A 34 -12.50 -5.37 -2.65
C SER A 34 -11.12 -5.67 -3.23
N ALA A 35 -10.77 -6.94 -3.29
CA ALA A 35 -9.60 -7.43 -4.01
C ALA A 35 -9.84 -7.61 -5.53
N MET A 36 -11.10 -7.51 -5.99
CA MET A 36 -11.52 -7.80 -7.36
C MET A 36 -12.46 -6.73 -7.88
N ASP A 37 -12.46 -6.54 -9.19
CA ASP A 37 -13.56 -5.85 -9.88
C ASP A 37 -14.74 -6.82 -9.95
N GLY A 38 -15.91 -6.37 -9.51
CA GLY A 38 -17.07 -7.24 -9.46
C GLY A 38 -18.25 -6.67 -8.71
N TYR A 39 -18.87 -7.50 -7.89
CA TYR A 39 -20.10 -7.14 -7.17
C TYR A 39 -20.00 -7.52 -5.69
N ALA A 40 -20.24 -6.56 -4.83
CA ALA A 40 -20.43 -6.75 -3.41
C ALA A 40 -21.85 -7.27 -3.18
N VAL A 41 -21.97 -8.36 -2.44
CA VAL A 41 -23.24 -9.10 -2.23
C VAL A 41 -23.34 -9.58 -0.79
N LEU A 42 -24.55 -9.98 -0.37
CA LEU A 42 -24.73 -10.87 0.76
C LEU A 42 -24.42 -12.30 0.30
N HIS A 43 -23.53 -13.00 0.99
CA HIS A 43 -23.23 -14.40 0.68
C HIS A 43 -24.48 -15.27 0.65
N SER A 44 -25.41 -15.05 1.60
CA SER A 44 -26.68 -15.78 1.68
C SER A 44 -27.53 -15.69 0.42
N ASP A 45 -27.47 -14.58 -0.30
CA ASP A 45 -28.26 -14.36 -1.52
C ASP A 45 -27.67 -15.08 -2.75
N THR A 46 -26.47 -15.63 -2.61
CA THR A 46 -25.73 -16.29 -3.70
C THR A 46 -25.65 -17.80 -3.56
N ILE A 47 -26.21 -18.36 -2.48
CA ILE A 47 -26.21 -19.82 -2.22
C ILE A 47 -27.01 -20.55 -3.29
N ASN A 48 -26.44 -21.65 -3.81
CA ASN A 48 -27.02 -22.46 -4.91
C ASN A 48 -27.26 -21.62 -6.18
N PRO A 49 -26.19 -21.15 -6.86
CA PRO A 49 -26.29 -20.40 -8.11
C PRO A 49 -26.87 -21.28 -9.24
N PRO A 50 -27.43 -20.68 -10.34
CA PRO A 50 -27.41 -19.23 -10.61
C PRO A 50 -28.45 -18.45 -9.79
N LYS A 51 -28.12 -17.18 -9.46
CA LYS A 51 -29.02 -16.25 -8.77
C LYS A 51 -29.09 -14.93 -9.51
N LYS A 52 -30.27 -14.34 -9.57
CA LYS A 52 -30.46 -12.98 -10.13
C LYS A 52 -30.49 -11.98 -8.98
N LEU A 53 -29.65 -10.93 -9.07
CA LEU A 53 -29.58 -9.82 -8.12
C LEU A 53 -29.75 -8.50 -8.88
N LYS A 54 -30.43 -7.53 -8.26
CA LYS A 54 -30.58 -6.18 -8.82
C LYS A 54 -29.34 -5.33 -8.54
N ILE A 55 -28.86 -4.60 -9.53
CA ILE A 55 -27.77 -3.62 -9.31
C ILE A 55 -28.38 -2.38 -8.66
N SER A 56 -28.00 -2.09 -7.41
CA SER A 56 -28.55 -0.95 -6.66
C SER A 56 -27.64 0.27 -6.68
N ALA A 57 -26.34 0.09 -6.86
CA ALA A 57 -25.36 1.18 -6.88
C ALA A 57 -24.02 0.73 -7.49
N VAL A 58 -23.11 1.71 -7.64
CA VAL A 58 -21.72 1.50 -8.06
C VAL A 58 -20.79 2.21 -7.05
N VAL A 59 -19.77 1.51 -6.57
CA VAL A 59 -18.74 2.06 -5.67
C VAL A 59 -17.38 1.95 -6.36
N GLN A 60 -16.74 3.10 -6.54
CA GLN A 60 -15.41 3.20 -7.13
C GLN A 60 -14.35 3.41 -6.04
N ALA A 61 -13.09 3.13 -6.37
CA ALA A 61 -11.94 3.44 -5.53
C ALA A 61 -11.67 4.97 -5.53
N SER A 62 -12.53 5.73 -4.87
CA SER A 62 -12.46 7.20 -4.75
C SER A 62 -12.84 7.60 -3.32
N GLY A 63 -12.53 8.84 -2.92
CA GLY A 63 -12.81 9.37 -1.58
C GLY A 63 -14.30 9.53 -1.27
N ILE A 64 -15.09 8.45 -1.39
CA ILE A 64 -16.53 8.44 -1.11
C ILE A 64 -16.74 8.47 0.39
N THR A 65 -17.43 9.50 0.87
CA THR A 65 -17.76 9.66 2.30
C THR A 65 -19.05 8.94 2.71
N ASN A 66 -19.97 8.70 1.76
CA ASN A 66 -21.24 8.02 2.02
C ASN A 66 -21.37 6.79 1.12
N LEU A 67 -21.11 5.61 1.68
CA LEU A 67 -21.29 4.35 0.99
C LEU A 67 -22.78 3.95 0.98
N PRO A 68 -23.30 3.46 -0.16
CA PRO A 68 -24.63 2.86 -0.20
C PRO A 68 -24.66 1.60 0.66
N THR A 69 -25.74 1.39 1.41
CA THR A 69 -25.94 0.16 2.18
C THR A 69 -26.50 -0.93 1.27
N LEU A 70 -25.90 -2.11 1.33
CA LEU A 70 -26.41 -3.29 0.60
C LEU A 70 -27.59 -3.90 1.35
N GLU A 71 -28.68 -4.11 0.61
CA GLU A 71 -29.85 -4.84 1.08
C GLU A 71 -29.96 -6.21 0.39
N SER A 72 -30.61 -7.17 1.02
CA SER A 72 -30.86 -8.51 0.45
C SER A 72 -31.56 -8.43 -0.92
N GLY A 73 -31.20 -9.32 -1.84
CA GLY A 73 -31.68 -9.36 -3.21
C GLY A 73 -31.00 -8.36 -4.15
N ASN A 74 -30.09 -7.52 -3.63
CA ASN A 74 -29.33 -6.54 -4.40
C ASN A 74 -27.85 -6.93 -4.52
N ALA A 75 -27.18 -6.28 -5.46
CA ALA A 75 -25.73 -6.26 -5.61
C ALA A 75 -25.27 -4.82 -5.82
N ILE A 76 -24.08 -4.49 -5.33
CA ILE A 76 -23.43 -3.20 -5.57
C ILE A 76 -22.19 -3.48 -6.40
N GLN A 77 -22.12 -2.87 -7.60
CA GLN A 77 -20.91 -2.96 -8.40
C GLN A 77 -19.75 -2.29 -7.66
N ILE A 78 -18.62 -2.99 -7.56
CA ILE A 78 -17.45 -2.53 -6.80
C ILE A 78 -16.18 -2.74 -7.64
N MET A 79 -15.26 -1.77 -7.55
CA MET A 79 -13.95 -1.84 -8.20
C MET A 79 -12.89 -2.27 -7.20
N THR A 80 -11.80 -2.86 -7.69
CA THR A 80 -10.62 -3.22 -6.87
C THR A 80 -10.14 -2.03 -6.06
N GLY A 81 -9.90 -2.23 -4.77
CA GLY A 81 -9.48 -1.19 -3.83
C GLY A 81 -10.60 -0.29 -3.32
N ALA A 82 -11.82 -0.39 -3.86
CA ALA A 82 -12.97 0.36 -3.37
C ALA A 82 -13.42 -0.13 -1.99
N PRO A 83 -13.88 0.77 -1.09
CA PRO A 83 -14.34 0.40 0.22
C PRO A 83 -15.57 -0.52 0.15
N LEU A 84 -15.60 -1.53 1.03
CA LEU A 84 -16.70 -2.49 1.10
C LEU A 84 -17.98 -1.78 1.58
N PRO A 85 -19.09 -1.86 0.83
CA PRO A 85 -20.36 -1.28 1.26
C PRO A 85 -20.87 -1.92 2.57
N PRO A 86 -21.44 -1.13 3.49
CA PRO A 86 -22.14 -1.68 4.65
C PRO A 86 -23.19 -2.70 4.27
N GLY A 87 -23.25 -3.82 4.98
CA GLY A 87 -24.14 -4.94 4.69
C GLY A 87 -23.55 -6.02 3.79
N ALA A 88 -22.55 -5.71 2.97
CA ALA A 88 -21.88 -6.72 2.13
C ALA A 88 -20.94 -7.61 2.98
N ASP A 89 -20.93 -8.90 2.69
CA ASP A 89 -20.04 -9.87 3.34
C ASP A 89 -19.33 -10.81 2.36
N ALA A 90 -19.53 -10.60 1.04
CA ALA A 90 -18.90 -11.38 -0.01
C ALA A 90 -18.72 -10.55 -1.30
N ILE A 91 -17.78 -10.96 -2.13
CA ILE A 91 -17.52 -10.41 -3.46
C ILE A 91 -17.67 -11.52 -4.51
N ILE A 92 -18.25 -11.17 -5.66
CA ILE A 92 -18.26 -12.02 -6.86
C ILE A 92 -17.50 -11.26 -7.95
N PRO A 93 -16.41 -11.83 -8.51
CA PRO A 93 -15.72 -11.25 -9.64
C PRO A 93 -16.63 -11.09 -10.87
N ILE A 94 -16.41 -10.03 -11.63
CA ILE A 94 -17.26 -9.68 -12.78
C ILE A 94 -17.29 -10.80 -13.82
N GLU A 95 -16.23 -11.58 -13.95
CA GLU A 95 -16.09 -12.70 -14.90
C GLU A 95 -17.06 -13.85 -14.62
N HIS A 96 -17.63 -13.89 -13.41
CA HIS A 96 -18.61 -14.89 -12.99
C HIS A 96 -20.04 -14.37 -13.00
N CYS A 97 -20.28 -13.22 -13.63
CA CYS A 97 -21.57 -12.58 -13.70
C CYS A 97 -22.02 -12.36 -15.15
N GLU A 98 -23.29 -12.62 -15.42
CA GLU A 98 -23.95 -12.18 -16.65
C GLU A 98 -24.65 -10.85 -16.35
N VAL A 99 -24.19 -9.77 -16.98
CA VAL A 99 -24.65 -8.40 -16.69
C VAL A 99 -25.78 -8.03 -17.64
N ASN A 100 -26.90 -7.60 -17.08
CA ASN A 100 -28.02 -6.97 -17.77
C ASN A 100 -28.08 -5.46 -17.40
N SER A 101 -29.00 -4.71 -17.95
CA SER A 101 -29.09 -3.26 -17.76
C SER A 101 -29.22 -2.85 -16.27
N ASP A 102 -29.95 -3.59 -15.46
CA ASP A 102 -30.28 -3.26 -14.07
C ASP A 102 -30.06 -4.42 -13.08
N SER A 103 -29.51 -5.53 -13.56
CA SER A 103 -29.38 -6.76 -12.79
C SER A 103 -28.19 -7.59 -13.26
N ILE A 104 -27.77 -8.51 -12.40
CA ILE A 104 -26.77 -9.53 -12.73
C ILE A 104 -27.35 -10.92 -12.45
N ILE A 105 -26.85 -11.90 -13.21
CA ILE A 105 -26.99 -13.30 -12.86
C ILE A 105 -25.61 -13.77 -12.39
N VAL A 106 -25.54 -14.20 -11.14
CA VAL A 106 -24.29 -14.71 -10.56
C VAL A 106 -24.24 -16.23 -10.73
N ASN A 107 -23.14 -16.72 -11.27
CA ASN A 107 -22.94 -18.13 -11.62
C ASN A 107 -22.11 -18.90 -10.57
N ILE A 108 -21.63 -18.19 -9.54
CA ILE A 108 -20.92 -18.76 -8.39
C ILE A 108 -21.43 -18.15 -7.08
N GLU A 109 -21.15 -18.79 -5.97
CA GLU A 109 -21.37 -18.21 -4.64
C GLU A 109 -20.34 -17.09 -4.37
N GLY A 110 -20.78 -16.03 -3.73
CA GLY A 110 -19.92 -14.93 -3.29
C GLY A 110 -18.79 -15.42 -2.38
N LYS A 111 -17.61 -14.85 -2.51
CA LYS A 111 -16.40 -15.28 -1.78
C LYS A 111 -15.95 -14.21 -0.78
N LYS A 112 -15.86 -14.61 0.48
CA LYS A 112 -15.41 -13.75 1.59
C LYS A 112 -13.92 -13.41 1.50
N HIS A 113 -13.10 -14.30 0.92
CA HIS A 113 -11.65 -14.08 0.77
C HIS A 113 -11.27 -13.05 -0.29
N PHE A 114 -12.21 -12.53 -1.07
CA PHE A 114 -12.00 -11.38 -1.96
C PHE A 114 -12.21 -10.03 -1.23
N ILE A 115 -12.52 -10.05 0.06
CA ILE A 115 -12.53 -8.87 0.91
C ILE A 115 -11.18 -8.80 1.64
N ARG A 116 -10.42 -7.76 1.34
CA ARG A 116 -9.19 -7.43 2.06
C ARG A 116 -9.56 -6.68 3.33
N LYS A 117 -9.06 -7.17 4.46
CA LYS A 117 -9.38 -6.57 5.77
C LYS A 117 -8.50 -5.37 6.06
N GLN A 118 -9.08 -4.38 6.75
CA GLN A 118 -8.32 -3.25 7.28
C GLN A 118 -7.12 -3.75 8.09
N GLY A 119 -5.94 -3.20 7.80
CA GLY A 119 -4.71 -3.53 8.52
C GLY A 119 -4.13 -4.92 8.22
N GLU A 120 -4.65 -5.70 7.25
CA GLU A 120 -4.19 -7.08 7.02
C GLU A 120 -2.71 -7.17 6.58
N ASN A 121 -2.18 -6.13 5.92
CA ASN A 121 -0.77 -6.06 5.58
C ASN A 121 0.05 -5.44 6.71
N LEU A 122 -0.47 -4.36 7.31
CA LEU A 122 0.20 -3.61 8.36
C LEU A 122 -0.81 -2.81 9.18
N GLU A 123 -0.81 -3.05 10.49
CA GLU A 123 -1.65 -2.32 11.44
C GLU A 123 -0.97 -1.04 11.92
N ILE A 124 -1.77 0.00 12.15
CA ILE A 124 -1.31 1.24 12.78
C ILE A 124 -0.59 0.96 14.11
N GLY A 125 0.55 1.64 14.33
CA GLY A 125 1.39 1.46 15.52
C GLY A 125 2.36 0.30 15.46
N LYS A 126 2.27 -0.62 14.49
CA LYS A 126 3.24 -1.71 14.31
C LYS A 126 4.51 -1.19 13.65
N GLU A 127 5.67 -1.64 14.14
CA GLU A 127 6.96 -1.37 13.53
C GLU A 127 7.11 -2.19 12.24
N ALA A 128 7.38 -1.52 11.13
CA ALA A 128 7.62 -2.14 9.83
C ALA A 128 9.07 -2.04 9.38
N LEU A 129 9.80 -1.02 9.83
CA LEU A 129 11.21 -0.82 9.53
C LEU A 129 11.97 -0.54 10.82
N GLY A 130 12.93 -1.41 11.17
CA GLY A 130 13.77 -1.24 12.34
C GLY A 130 14.86 -0.17 12.17
N GLN A 131 15.34 0.36 13.31
CA GLN A 131 16.50 1.25 13.36
C GLN A 131 17.70 0.63 12.60
N GLY A 132 18.47 1.46 11.91
CA GLY A 132 19.65 1.03 11.13
C GLY A 132 19.30 0.47 9.75
N SER A 133 18.03 0.42 9.37
CA SER A 133 17.63 -0.01 8.02
C SER A 133 18.18 0.94 6.96
N LEU A 134 18.86 0.38 5.93
CA LEU A 134 19.18 1.10 4.71
C LEU A 134 17.89 1.29 3.89
N LEU A 135 17.59 2.51 3.51
CA LEU A 135 16.39 2.90 2.75
C LEU A 135 16.58 2.65 1.26
N THR A 136 16.13 1.50 0.80
CA THR A 136 16.01 1.18 -0.63
C THR A 136 14.76 1.85 -1.23
N PRO A 137 14.60 1.92 -2.57
CA PRO A 137 13.39 2.48 -3.18
C PRO A 137 12.09 1.82 -2.67
N SER A 138 12.08 0.49 -2.50
CA SER A 138 10.92 -0.23 -1.95
C SER A 138 10.61 0.15 -0.50
N LYS A 139 11.64 0.37 0.33
CA LYS A 139 11.45 0.83 1.71
C LYS A 139 10.99 2.28 1.80
N VAL A 140 11.43 3.14 0.87
CA VAL A 140 10.91 4.51 0.76
C VAL A 140 9.43 4.48 0.38
N GLY A 141 9.03 3.63 -0.59
CA GLY A 141 7.62 3.40 -0.92
C GLY A 141 6.82 2.90 0.29
N LEU A 142 7.36 1.95 1.06
CA LEU A 142 6.74 1.47 2.29
C LEU A 142 6.55 2.59 3.32
N CYS A 143 7.54 3.50 3.49
CA CYS A 143 7.40 4.67 4.37
C CYS A 143 6.21 5.55 3.95
N ALA A 144 6.02 5.78 2.64
CA ALA A 144 4.88 6.53 2.13
C ALA A 144 3.55 5.83 2.42
N THR A 145 3.46 4.50 2.16
CA THR A 145 2.28 3.68 2.49
C THR A 145 1.94 3.75 3.98
N MET A 146 2.95 3.76 4.86
CA MET A 146 2.79 3.91 6.30
C MET A 146 2.36 5.31 6.77
N GLY A 147 2.20 6.28 5.86
CA GLY A 147 1.80 7.66 6.19
C GLY A 147 2.92 8.57 6.63
N HIS A 148 4.19 8.23 6.36
CA HIS A 148 5.32 9.11 6.58
C HIS A 148 5.61 9.94 5.33
N TRP A 149 5.86 11.23 5.49
CA TRP A 149 6.34 12.14 4.46
C TRP A 149 7.73 12.68 4.77
N GLN A 150 8.10 12.64 6.05
CA GLN A 150 9.43 12.93 6.59
C GLN A 150 9.84 11.82 7.54
N ILE A 151 11.13 11.53 7.58
CA ILE A 151 11.70 10.48 8.43
C ILE A 151 13.04 10.93 9.01
N LYS A 152 13.38 10.37 10.16
CA LYS A 152 14.64 10.64 10.84
C LYS A 152 15.70 9.65 10.43
N VAL A 153 16.77 10.12 9.88
CA VAL A 153 17.88 9.34 9.34
C VAL A 153 19.19 9.67 10.03
N GLN A 154 20.16 8.78 9.93
CA GLN A 154 21.52 9.06 10.35
C GLN A 154 22.12 10.14 9.45
N LYS A 155 22.78 11.12 10.07
CA LYS A 155 23.48 12.18 9.34
C LYS A 155 24.64 11.59 8.57
N THR A 156 24.82 12.04 7.33
CA THR A 156 25.93 11.59 6.48
C THR A 156 27.25 12.04 7.06
N LEU A 157 28.19 11.11 7.19
CA LEU A 157 29.54 11.42 7.63
C LEU A 157 30.27 12.19 6.54
N LYS A 158 31.01 13.25 6.95
CA LYS A 158 31.95 13.96 6.08
C LYS A 158 33.33 13.44 6.39
N ILE A 159 33.99 12.86 5.39
CA ILE A 159 35.35 12.33 5.51
C ILE A 159 36.27 13.18 4.63
N GLY A 160 37.29 13.75 5.23
CA GLY A 160 38.39 14.41 4.52
C GLY A 160 39.51 13.40 4.30
N ILE A 161 40.01 13.30 3.07
CA ILE A 161 41.19 12.51 2.73
C ILE A 161 42.28 13.52 2.36
N ILE A 162 43.43 13.42 3.05
CA ILE A 162 44.57 14.28 2.80
C ILE A 162 45.71 13.38 2.33
N SER A 163 46.19 13.63 1.11
CA SER A 163 47.41 13.00 0.58
C SER A 163 48.58 13.96 0.77
N THR A 164 49.68 13.46 1.28
CA THR A 164 50.92 14.25 1.50
C THR A 164 52.12 13.51 0.91
N GLY A 165 53.04 14.26 0.30
CA GLY A 165 54.26 13.72 -0.27
C GLY A 165 54.63 14.47 -1.54
N ASP A 166 55.91 14.88 -1.67
CA ASP A 166 56.42 15.62 -2.86
C ASP A 166 56.43 14.73 -4.11
N GLU A 167 56.47 13.42 -3.91
CA GLU A 167 56.40 12.40 -4.96
C GLU A 167 55.01 12.25 -5.58
N LEU A 168 53.96 12.73 -4.91
CA LEU A 168 52.59 12.55 -5.37
C LEU A 168 52.27 13.41 -6.58
N LYS A 169 51.71 12.80 -7.61
CA LYS A 169 51.29 13.49 -8.85
C LYS A 169 49.77 13.40 -9.00
N SER A 170 49.19 14.44 -9.57
CA SER A 170 47.79 14.43 -9.94
C SER A 170 47.53 13.44 -11.09
N PRO A 171 46.36 12.80 -11.14
CA PRO A 171 45.98 11.95 -12.28
C PRO A 171 46.19 12.67 -13.62
N GLY A 172 46.87 12.00 -14.58
CA GLY A 172 47.21 12.56 -15.91
C GLY A 172 48.55 13.29 -15.99
N GLN A 173 49.29 13.39 -14.88
CA GLN A 173 50.66 13.88 -14.90
C GLN A 173 51.67 12.73 -15.08
N ASP A 174 52.77 12.99 -15.76
CA ASP A 174 53.85 12.01 -15.93
C ASP A 174 54.52 11.71 -14.57
N LEU A 175 54.76 10.39 -14.33
CA LEU A 175 55.53 9.94 -13.18
C LEU A 175 57.03 10.10 -13.48
N LEU A 176 57.72 10.80 -12.61
CA LEU A 176 59.18 10.94 -12.69
C LEU A 176 59.86 9.85 -11.87
N PRO A 177 61.08 9.43 -12.22
CA PRO A 177 61.85 8.49 -11.40
C PRO A 177 62.16 9.08 -10.01
N GLY A 178 61.84 8.30 -8.94
CA GLY A 178 62.12 8.69 -7.54
C GLY A 178 60.89 8.89 -6.72
#